data_99b1e7802233e657343b8dd831952f20
#
_entry.id   99b1e7802233e657343b8dd831952f20
#
_cell.length_a   1.000
_cell.length_b   1.000
_cell.length_c   1.000
_cell.angle_alpha   90.00
_cell.angle_beta   90.00
_cell.angle_gamma   90.00
#
_symmetry.space_group_name_H-M   'P 1'
#
loop_
_entity.id
_entity.type
_entity.pdbx_description
1 polymer ?
#
loop_
_entity_poly.entity_id
_entity_poly.type
_entity_poly.pdbx_seq_one_letter_code
_entity_poly.pdbx_strand_id
1 'polypeptide(L)'
;MLICFSFTQIPEILIWAKEQKEELIPNLNRFTEHFNKMSFWARSVILACEDQKERERVVLKFLKIMKSLKKLNNFNSYLSLLAALASAPISRLEWPKNIQETFNEYNALIDSSSSFRTYRTVLTNTKPPCIPYM
;
A
#
# COMPACT_ATOMS: atom_id res chain seq x y z
N MET A 1 12.30 -5.76 1.23
CA MET A 1 10.95 -5.91 1.77
C MET A 1 10.63 -7.34 2.23
N LEU A 2 10.86 -8.37 1.42
CA LEU A 2 10.74 -9.80 1.82
C LEU A 2 11.50 -10.14 3.11
N ILE A 3 12.70 -9.57 3.27
CA ILE A 3 13.57 -9.80 4.43
C ILE A 3 12.91 -9.33 5.74
N CYS A 4 12.29 -8.14 5.75
CA CYS A 4 11.66 -7.64 6.99
C CYS A 4 10.47 -8.51 7.43
N PHE A 5 9.67 -8.99 6.47
CA PHE A 5 8.53 -9.85 6.78
C PHE A 5 8.98 -11.24 7.28
N SER A 6 10.07 -11.78 6.72
CA SER A 6 10.62 -13.08 7.13
C SER A 6 11.12 -13.10 8.58
N PHE A 7 11.44 -11.94 9.15
CA PHE A 7 11.91 -11.82 10.53
C PHE A 7 10.83 -11.42 11.54
N THR A 8 9.63 -11.03 11.07
CA THR A 8 8.51 -10.76 11.98
C THR A 8 8.02 -12.08 12.57
N GLN A 9 8.13 -12.21 13.89
CA GLN A 9 7.76 -13.42 14.61
C GLN A 9 6.34 -13.32 15.17
N ILE A 10 5.67 -14.47 15.32
CA ILE A 10 4.33 -14.55 15.93
C ILE A 10 4.27 -13.82 17.30
N PRO A 11 5.29 -13.94 18.19
CA PRO A 11 5.31 -13.18 19.44
C PRO A 11 5.23 -11.67 19.27
N GLU A 12 5.91 -11.08 18.27
CA GLU A 12 5.82 -9.63 18.00
C GLU A 12 4.40 -9.19 17.66
N ILE A 13 3.68 -9.99 16.86
CA ILE A 13 2.28 -9.69 16.48
C ILE A 13 1.39 -9.75 17.73
N LEU A 14 1.58 -10.70 18.62
CA LEU A 14 0.82 -10.84 19.86
C LEU A 14 1.11 -9.69 20.82
N ILE A 15 2.37 -9.27 20.95
CA ILE A 15 2.79 -8.13 21.79
C ILE A 15 2.18 -6.84 21.24
N TRP A 16 2.27 -6.62 19.93
CA TRP A 16 1.66 -5.46 19.28
C TRP A 16 0.15 -5.38 19.55
N ALA A 17 -0.56 -6.51 19.43
CA ALA A 17 -2.00 -6.56 19.65
C ALA A 17 -2.42 -6.32 21.11
N LYS A 18 -1.57 -6.68 22.09
CA LYS A 18 -1.92 -6.62 23.52
C LYS A 18 -1.30 -5.44 24.25
N GLU A 19 -0.03 -5.17 24.02
CA GLU A 19 0.77 -4.29 24.87
C GLU A 19 1.18 -2.98 24.17
N GLN A 20 1.19 -2.93 22.85
CA GLN A 20 1.60 -1.78 22.02
C GLN A 20 2.98 -1.21 22.40
N LYS A 21 3.89 -2.05 22.93
CA LYS A 21 5.26 -1.66 23.30
C LYS A 21 6.17 -1.75 22.06
N GLU A 22 6.51 -0.62 21.50
CA GLU A 22 7.34 -0.51 20.28
C GLU A 22 8.71 -1.15 20.43
N GLU A 23 9.29 -1.12 21.61
CA GLU A 23 10.61 -1.68 21.89
C GLU A 23 10.67 -3.21 21.71
N LEU A 24 9.54 -3.90 21.88
CA LEU A 24 9.44 -5.35 21.81
C LEU A 24 9.06 -5.90 20.45
N ILE A 25 8.87 -5.01 19.45
CA ILE A 25 8.39 -5.37 18.11
C ILE A 25 9.27 -4.77 16.99
N PRO A 26 10.62 -4.93 17.05
CA PRO A 26 11.53 -4.21 16.15
C PRO A 26 11.35 -4.58 14.67
N ASN A 27 11.01 -5.83 14.36
CA ASN A 27 10.81 -6.26 12.96
C ASN A 27 9.48 -5.75 12.42
N LEU A 28 8.43 -5.76 13.24
CA LEU A 28 7.13 -5.21 12.87
C LEU A 28 7.24 -3.69 12.65
N ASN A 29 7.97 -2.97 13.50
CA ASN A 29 8.23 -1.53 13.33
C ASN A 29 8.96 -1.25 12.01
N ARG A 30 10.02 -2.00 11.67
CA ARG A 30 10.73 -1.87 10.40
C ARG A 30 9.81 -2.11 9.20
N PHE A 31 8.90 -3.06 9.32
CA PHE A 31 7.93 -3.37 8.28
C PHE A 31 6.96 -2.20 8.06
N THR A 32 6.43 -1.63 9.15
CA THR A 32 5.55 -0.45 9.11
C THR A 32 6.28 0.80 8.61
N GLU A 33 7.51 1.03 9.08
CA GLU A 33 8.34 2.13 8.57
C GLU A 33 8.58 2.02 7.07
N HIS A 34 8.86 0.81 6.58
CA HIS A 34 9.07 0.60 5.15
C HIS A 34 7.80 0.92 4.34
N PHE A 35 6.63 0.50 4.82
CA PHE A 35 5.34 0.86 4.24
C PHE A 35 5.18 2.38 4.14
N ASN A 36 5.40 3.09 5.24
CA ASN A 36 5.29 4.54 5.30
C ASN A 36 6.30 5.23 4.38
N LYS A 37 7.57 4.82 4.40
CA LYS A 37 8.64 5.36 3.54
C LYS A 37 8.29 5.20 2.07
N MET A 38 7.76 4.05 1.65
CA MET A 38 7.34 3.82 0.27
C MET A 38 6.17 4.70 -0.14
N SER A 39 5.18 4.86 0.74
CA SER A 39 4.05 5.76 0.52
C SER A 39 4.50 7.22 0.40
N PHE A 40 5.35 7.69 1.30
CA PHE A 40 5.92 9.05 1.25
C PHE A 40 6.75 9.29 0.00
N TRP A 41 7.62 8.33 -0.37
CA TRP A 41 8.43 8.42 -1.58
C TRP A 41 7.57 8.55 -2.84
N ALA A 42 6.58 7.68 -3.02
CA ALA A 42 5.71 7.72 -4.19
C ALA A 42 4.96 9.06 -4.30
N ARG A 43 4.44 9.57 -3.18
CA ARG A 43 3.80 10.88 -3.11
C ARG A 43 4.75 12.01 -3.47
N SER A 44 5.97 11.98 -2.94
CA SER A 44 6.99 13.00 -3.23
C SER A 44 7.38 13.03 -4.71
N VAL A 45 7.55 11.85 -5.33
CA VAL A 45 7.86 11.75 -6.76
C VAL A 45 6.74 12.35 -7.63
N ILE A 46 5.48 12.10 -7.29
CA ILE A 46 4.33 12.64 -8.03
C ILE A 46 4.26 14.17 -7.88
N LEU A 47 4.43 14.66 -6.65
CA LEU A 47 4.31 16.10 -6.35
C LEU A 47 5.51 16.90 -6.85
N ALA A 48 6.67 16.29 -7.04
CA ALA A 48 7.84 16.93 -7.62
C ALA A 48 7.70 17.22 -9.13
N CYS A 49 6.75 16.59 -9.82
CA CYS A 49 6.47 16.88 -11.22
C CYS A 49 5.76 18.23 -11.34
N GLU A 50 6.39 19.22 -11.95
CA GLU A 50 5.81 20.54 -12.19
C GLU A 50 4.76 20.49 -13.33
N ASP A 51 5.09 19.79 -14.41
CA ASP A 51 4.20 19.62 -15.56
C ASP A 51 3.12 18.57 -15.31
N GLN A 52 1.87 18.90 -15.66
CA GLN A 52 0.72 18.01 -15.50
C GLN A 52 0.88 16.72 -16.29
N LYS A 53 1.34 16.79 -17.54
CA LYS A 53 1.50 15.60 -18.40
C LYS A 53 2.59 14.66 -17.89
N GLU A 54 3.66 15.23 -17.33
CA GLU A 54 4.72 14.44 -16.67
C GLU A 54 4.15 13.74 -15.44
N ARG A 55 3.41 14.45 -14.62
CA ARG A 55 2.74 13.92 -13.42
C ARG A 55 1.79 12.76 -13.77
N GLU A 56 0.98 12.92 -14.80
CA GLU A 56 0.10 11.85 -15.30
C GLU A 56 0.88 10.61 -15.74
N ARG A 57 2.02 10.78 -16.46
CA ARG A 57 2.88 9.67 -16.86
C ARG A 57 3.46 8.92 -15.65
N VAL A 58 3.87 9.65 -14.62
CA VAL A 58 4.39 9.07 -13.39
C VAL A 58 3.32 8.28 -12.67
N VAL A 59 2.11 8.81 -12.53
CA VAL A 59 0.98 8.11 -11.92
C VAL A 59 0.62 6.85 -12.70
N LEU A 60 0.56 6.92 -14.02
CA LEU A 60 0.31 5.75 -14.87
C LEU A 60 1.37 4.66 -14.69
N LYS A 61 2.64 5.03 -14.45
CA LYS A 61 3.69 4.06 -14.10
C LYS A 61 3.41 3.40 -12.74
N PHE A 62 3.03 4.17 -11.72
CA PHE A 62 2.66 3.61 -10.42
C PHE A 62 1.46 2.66 -10.52
N LEU A 63 0.43 3.00 -11.29
CA LEU A 63 -0.72 2.13 -11.52
C LEU A 63 -0.32 0.80 -12.20
N LYS A 64 0.60 0.84 -13.15
CA LYS A 64 1.17 -0.38 -13.76
C LYS A 64 1.96 -1.23 -12.75
N ILE A 65 2.77 -0.59 -11.91
CA ILE A 65 3.50 -1.26 -10.82
C ILE A 65 2.52 -1.92 -9.86
N MET A 66 1.47 -1.22 -9.45
CA MET A 66 0.44 -1.75 -8.55
C MET A 66 -0.27 -2.98 -9.16
N LYS A 67 -0.58 -2.94 -10.45
CA LYS A 67 -1.14 -4.10 -11.17
C LYS A 67 -0.20 -5.31 -11.11
N SER A 68 1.10 -5.11 -11.25
CA SER A 68 2.11 -6.16 -11.12
C SER A 68 2.25 -6.67 -9.69
N LEU A 69 2.23 -5.78 -8.70
CA LEU A 69 2.27 -6.15 -7.28
C LEU A 69 1.06 -7.01 -6.88
N LYS A 70 -0.13 -6.67 -7.38
CA LYS A 70 -1.34 -7.48 -7.16
C LYS A 70 -1.19 -8.89 -7.75
N LYS A 71 -0.62 -9.02 -8.96
CA LYS A 71 -0.35 -10.33 -9.58
C LYS A 71 0.67 -11.16 -8.79
N LEU A 72 1.63 -10.50 -8.14
CA LEU A 72 2.64 -11.13 -7.29
C LEU A 72 2.16 -11.37 -5.86
N ASN A 73 0.88 -11.10 -5.56
CA ASN A 73 0.30 -11.18 -4.22
C ASN A 73 1.06 -10.35 -3.17
N ASN A 74 1.73 -9.27 -3.61
CA ASN A 74 2.41 -8.34 -2.71
C ASN A 74 1.45 -7.21 -2.30
N PHE A 75 0.53 -7.55 -1.40
CA PHE A 75 -0.49 -6.61 -0.94
C PHE A 75 0.09 -5.47 -0.11
N ASN A 76 1.17 -5.70 0.63
CA ASN A 76 1.78 -4.65 1.44
C ASN A 76 2.30 -3.50 0.57
N SER A 77 3.09 -3.79 -0.47
CA SER A 77 3.57 -2.74 -1.38
C SER A 77 2.44 -2.15 -2.24
N TYR A 78 1.46 -2.96 -2.62
CA TYR A 78 0.28 -2.48 -3.33
C TYR A 78 -0.44 -1.41 -2.50
N LEU A 79 -0.72 -1.69 -1.24
CA LEU A 79 -1.46 -0.78 -0.35
C LEU A 79 -0.63 0.44 0.06
N SER A 80 0.70 0.34 0.15
CA SER A 80 1.55 1.51 0.40
C SER A 80 1.50 2.52 -0.76
N LEU A 81 1.49 2.05 -2.00
CA LEU A 81 1.32 2.92 -3.18
C LEU A 81 -0.11 3.47 -3.26
N LEU A 82 -1.11 2.65 -2.95
CA LEU A 82 -2.50 3.10 -2.92
C LEU A 82 -2.71 4.19 -1.87
N ALA A 83 -2.13 4.06 -0.68
CA ALA A 83 -2.17 5.08 0.36
C ALA A 83 -1.51 6.40 -0.10
N ALA A 84 -0.44 6.33 -0.90
CA ALA A 84 0.15 7.50 -1.52
C ALA A 84 -0.82 8.20 -2.46
N LEU A 85 -1.45 7.45 -3.38
CA LEU A 85 -2.38 7.98 -4.38
C LEU A 85 -3.67 8.51 -3.76
N ALA A 86 -4.15 7.89 -2.69
CA ALA A 86 -5.34 8.32 -1.94
C ALA A 86 -5.07 9.50 -0.98
N SER A 87 -3.80 9.90 -0.82
CA SER A 87 -3.45 11.01 0.09
C SER A 87 -4.04 12.34 -0.37
N ALA A 88 -4.43 13.21 0.59
CA ALA A 88 -5.07 14.49 0.31
C ALA A 88 -4.33 15.37 -0.71
N PRO A 89 -2.99 15.51 -0.70
CA PRO A 89 -2.30 16.29 -1.72
C PRO A 89 -2.47 15.75 -3.15
N ILE A 90 -2.54 14.43 -3.32
CA ILE A 90 -2.69 13.79 -4.63
C ILE A 90 -4.17 13.78 -5.06
N SER A 91 -5.10 13.49 -4.14
CA SER A 91 -6.53 13.41 -4.45
C SER A 91 -7.16 14.77 -4.81
N ARG A 92 -6.53 15.89 -4.40
CA ARG A 92 -6.97 17.25 -4.75
C ARG A 92 -6.54 17.69 -6.15
N LEU A 93 -5.63 16.96 -6.79
CA LEU A 93 -5.19 17.26 -8.14
C LEU A 93 -6.27 16.82 -9.14
N GLU A 94 -6.37 17.58 -10.23
CA GLU A 94 -7.26 17.21 -11.34
C GLU A 94 -6.65 16.06 -12.14
N TRP A 95 -7.37 14.96 -12.22
CA TRP A 95 -6.94 13.78 -12.97
C TRP A 95 -7.83 13.52 -14.16
N PRO A 96 -7.29 13.08 -15.32
CA PRO A 96 -8.08 12.57 -16.42
C PRO A 96 -9.01 11.44 -15.97
N LYS A 97 -10.18 11.35 -16.62
CA LYS A 97 -11.23 10.41 -16.25
C LYS A 97 -10.76 8.95 -16.13
N ASN A 98 -9.91 8.51 -17.06
CA ASN A 98 -9.34 7.16 -17.07
C ASN A 98 -8.46 6.87 -15.84
N ILE A 99 -7.70 7.86 -15.35
CA ILE A 99 -6.89 7.74 -14.11
C ILE A 99 -7.83 7.70 -12.92
N GLN A 100 -8.84 8.56 -12.88
CA GLN A 100 -9.81 8.62 -11.79
C GLN A 100 -10.60 7.30 -11.65
N GLU A 101 -11.04 6.72 -12.76
CA GLU A 101 -11.73 5.42 -12.78
C GLU A 101 -10.85 4.31 -12.24
N THR A 102 -9.55 4.30 -12.63
CA THR A 102 -8.58 3.32 -12.11
C THR A 102 -8.33 3.50 -10.61
N PHE A 103 -8.27 4.75 -10.12
CA PHE A 103 -8.17 5.03 -8.68
C PHE A 103 -9.36 4.45 -7.92
N ASN A 104 -10.58 4.65 -8.42
CA ASN A 104 -11.79 4.15 -7.80
C ASN A 104 -11.80 2.60 -7.78
N GLU A 105 -11.40 1.97 -8.87
CA GLU A 105 -11.27 0.50 -8.95
C GLU A 105 -10.27 -0.03 -7.91
N TYR A 106 -9.12 0.62 -7.78
CA TYR A 106 -8.08 0.16 -6.86
C TYR A 106 -8.45 0.41 -5.40
N ASN A 107 -9.12 1.53 -5.11
CA ASN A 107 -9.62 1.85 -3.77
C ASN A 107 -10.71 0.88 -3.30
N ALA A 108 -11.47 0.26 -4.19
CA ALA A 108 -12.49 -0.72 -3.82
C ALA A 108 -11.92 -1.93 -3.06
N LEU A 109 -10.63 -2.23 -3.20
CA LEU A 109 -9.97 -3.30 -2.44
C LEU A 109 -9.88 -2.97 -0.94
N ILE A 110 -9.75 -1.70 -0.57
CA ILE A 110 -9.56 -1.24 0.81
C ILE A 110 -10.78 -0.50 1.36
N ASP A 111 -11.95 -0.79 0.84
CA ASP A 111 -13.18 -0.21 1.37
C ASP A 111 -13.33 -0.55 2.87
N SER A 112 -13.23 0.50 3.69
CA SER A 112 -13.33 0.41 5.15
C SER A 112 -14.76 0.21 5.65
N SER A 113 -15.78 0.47 4.82
CA SER A 113 -17.20 0.41 5.20
C SER A 113 -17.60 -0.97 5.75
N SER A 114 -16.92 -2.03 5.31
CA SER A 114 -17.15 -3.41 5.75
C SER A 114 -15.92 -4.02 6.44
N SER A 115 -15.16 -3.23 7.18
CA SER A 115 -13.93 -3.67 7.88
C SER A 115 -12.97 -4.39 6.93
N PHE A 116 -12.70 -3.81 5.78
CA PHE A 116 -11.82 -4.37 4.75
C PHE A 116 -12.23 -5.77 4.26
N ARG A 117 -13.53 -6.06 4.22
CA ARG A 117 -14.05 -7.39 3.81
C ARG A 117 -13.49 -7.83 2.45
N THR A 118 -13.49 -6.95 1.46
CA THR A 118 -12.98 -7.25 0.12
C THR A 118 -11.53 -7.70 0.17
N TYR A 119 -10.67 -6.98 0.87
CA TYR A 119 -9.26 -7.34 1.05
C TYR A 119 -9.11 -8.70 1.77
N ARG A 120 -9.85 -8.92 2.87
CA ARG A 120 -9.78 -10.19 3.61
C ARG A 120 -10.23 -11.38 2.76
N THR A 121 -11.29 -11.21 1.96
CA THR A 121 -11.75 -12.26 1.03
C THR A 121 -10.67 -12.58 -0.01
N VAL A 122 -10.05 -11.56 -0.60
CA VAL A 122 -8.96 -11.75 -1.56
C VAL A 122 -7.79 -12.47 -0.89
N LEU A 123 -7.39 -12.05 0.31
CA LEU A 123 -6.27 -12.65 1.05
C LEU A 123 -6.52 -14.13 1.38
N THR A 124 -7.73 -14.47 1.85
CA THR A 124 -8.12 -15.85 2.17
C THR A 124 -8.09 -16.77 0.95
N ASN A 125 -8.45 -16.24 -0.23
CA ASN A 125 -8.45 -17.00 -1.48
C ASN A 125 -7.09 -17.00 -2.20
N THR A 126 -6.10 -16.25 -1.68
CA THR A 126 -4.78 -16.15 -2.31
C THR A 126 -3.89 -17.32 -1.89
N LYS A 127 -3.36 -18.03 -2.88
CA LYS A 127 -2.37 -19.09 -2.64
C LYS A 127 -0.98 -18.50 -2.37
N PRO A 128 -0.20 -19.09 -1.44
CA PRO A 128 1.19 -18.71 -1.25
C PRO A 128 2.03 -18.87 -2.52
N PRO A 129 3.09 -18.08 -2.72
CA PRO A 129 3.57 -17.04 -1.79
C PRO A 129 2.73 -15.75 -1.86
N CYS A 130 2.52 -15.11 -0.71
CA CYS A 130 1.94 -13.78 -0.65
C CYS A 130 2.61 -12.92 0.46
N ILE A 131 2.55 -11.60 0.30
CA ILE A 131 2.96 -10.63 1.31
C ILE A 131 1.72 -9.85 1.72
N PRO A 132 1.10 -10.22 2.86
CA PRO A 132 -0.10 -9.54 3.31
C PRO A 132 0.22 -8.13 3.81
N TYR A 133 -0.80 -7.29 3.87
CA TYR A 133 -0.82 -6.07 4.66
C TYR A 133 -1.36 -6.41 6.05
N MET A 134 -0.71 -5.89 7.08
CA MET A 134 -1.08 -6.09 8.49
C MET A 134 -1.71 -4.83 9.07
#